data_173127e0e674e4c21cb0f98ca52b0b87
#
_entry.id   173127e0e674e4c21cb0f98ca52b0b87
#
_cell.length_a   1.000
_cell.length_b   1.000
_cell.length_c   1.000
_cell.angle_alpha   90.00
_cell.angle_beta   90.00
_cell.angle_gamma   90.00
#
_symmetry.space_group_name_H-M   'P 1'
#
loop_
_entity.id
_entity.type
_entity.pdbx_description
1 polymer ?
#
loop_
_entity_poly.entity_id
_entity_poly.type
_entity_poly.pdbx_seq_one_letter_code
_entity_poly.pdbx_strand_id
1 'polypeptide(L)'
;MVVLAAVAEFIPGLAKWRLLGQTPNGATAVLPRLAEHKPSVGESALTEESRGDSSNSRPETTRPASAAGVIAATQGAAVSADSVESKPPPVHLEYSQDRALAHFYQALKRTSHTEAAFTTRVVHFGDSLIASDYVSGTLRRLLQKQFGDAGHGFSLIANAWPSYFHEGVSRFATSGWLVSRVVGPYAQDGWYGLGGVSFRAPVNTLARVGTSTKGEFGRRVSRFELAYVAGPSGGAIRVRIDEKTVGELSTQRDEKAFKTARWQVVDGPHEIEFLTTRGTSRLFGVVMERDVPGVVLDAIGIQGARLRFLDQQDDAHYATQLKWRNPDLVIYEFGANESADGLAYSLKDFHDTMKAVVDQQKSAIPESSCLVIGAMDRATRKGDTVTSSSFIPLLVAEQRAVAQEVGCAFFDTYQAMGGRGSMPRWVRRGLGQADLTHPTAVGADIIGTWIYRALMERWQ
;
A
#
# COMPACT_ATOMS: atom_id res chain seq x y z
N MET A 1 -27.82 24.36 -11.59
CA MET A 1 -26.51 24.69 -10.97
C MET A 1 -26.60 25.52 -9.68
N VAL A 2 -27.74 26.09 -9.34
CA VAL A 2 -27.92 26.88 -8.09
C VAL A 2 -28.35 26.01 -6.91
N VAL A 3 -28.89 24.82 -7.13
CA VAL A 3 -29.40 23.88 -6.09
C VAL A 3 -28.29 23.09 -5.41
N LEU A 4 -27.13 22.88 -6.06
CA LEU A 4 -26.00 22.13 -5.48
C LEU A 4 -25.13 22.96 -4.51
N ALA A 5 -25.20 24.27 -4.57
CA ALA A 5 -24.44 25.13 -3.65
C ALA A 5 -25.09 25.27 -2.25
N ALA A 6 -26.40 25.06 -2.13
CA ALA A 6 -27.14 25.17 -0.87
C ALA A 6 -27.10 23.91 0.01
N VAL A 7 -26.71 22.75 -0.54
CA VAL A 7 -26.65 21.49 0.20
C VAL A 7 -25.31 21.29 0.91
N ALA A 8 -24.26 22.03 0.50
CA ALA A 8 -22.92 21.88 1.06
C ALA A 8 -22.75 22.47 2.49
N GLU A 9 -23.73 23.26 2.97
CA GLU A 9 -23.66 23.90 4.30
C GLU A 9 -24.16 23.02 5.45
N PHE A 10 -24.80 21.87 5.13
CA PHE A 10 -25.45 21.03 6.15
C PHE A 10 -24.82 19.66 6.38
N ILE A 11 -23.72 19.31 5.72
CA ILE A 11 -23.07 18.01 5.91
C ILE A 11 -21.60 18.23 6.33
N PRO A 12 -21.24 17.94 7.59
CA PRO A 12 -19.84 17.96 8.02
C PRO A 12 -19.05 16.89 7.23
N GLY A 13 -18.01 17.29 6.53
CA GLY A 13 -17.18 16.43 5.68
C GLY A 13 -17.10 16.86 4.23
N LEU A 14 -18.02 17.68 3.73
CA LEU A 14 -17.96 18.24 2.38
C LEU A 14 -17.21 19.59 2.30
N ALA A 15 -16.82 20.16 3.41
CA ALA A 15 -16.07 21.42 3.46
C ALA A 15 -14.70 21.35 2.76
N LYS A 16 -14.10 20.16 2.66
CA LYS A 16 -12.82 19.94 1.98
C LYS A 16 -12.91 20.01 0.44
N TRP A 17 -14.10 20.04 -0.15
CA TRP A 17 -14.30 20.08 -1.60
C TRP A 17 -14.43 21.50 -2.19
N ARG A 18 -14.26 22.55 -1.39
CA ARG A 18 -14.41 23.96 -1.82
C ARG A 18 -13.25 24.53 -2.65
N LEU A 19 -12.17 23.78 -2.89
CA LEU A 19 -10.94 24.31 -3.50
C LEU A 19 -10.76 24.03 -5.00
N LEU A 20 -11.80 23.63 -5.72
CA LEU A 20 -11.72 23.52 -7.18
C LEU A 20 -12.66 24.54 -7.82
N GLY A 21 -12.15 25.76 -8.09
CA GLY A 21 -12.78 26.70 -9.01
C GLY A 21 -13.04 28.11 -8.54
N GLN A 22 -12.04 28.82 -8.04
CA GLN A 22 -12.06 30.29 -8.12
C GLN A 22 -10.67 30.79 -8.54
N THR A 23 -10.55 31.16 -9.81
CA THR A 23 -9.46 32.03 -10.27
C THR A 23 -9.83 33.48 -9.99
N PRO A 24 -8.90 34.37 -9.60
CA PRO A 24 -9.18 35.76 -9.22
C PRO A 24 -9.51 36.71 -10.38
N ASN A 25 -9.70 36.25 -11.58
CA ASN A 25 -10.10 37.13 -12.69
C ASN A 25 -11.20 36.48 -13.51
N GLY A 26 -12.36 37.11 -13.54
CA GLY A 26 -13.61 36.70 -14.16
C GLY A 26 -13.54 36.50 -15.69
N ALA A 27 -12.92 35.44 -16.13
CA ALA A 27 -12.98 34.98 -17.52
C ALA A 27 -13.77 33.67 -17.58
N THR A 28 -14.96 33.75 -18.16
CA THR A 28 -15.82 32.60 -18.46
C THR A 28 -15.18 31.72 -19.52
N ALA A 29 -14.67 30.55 -19.16
CA ALA A 29 -14.22 29.56 -20.11
C ALA A 29 -15.44 28.83 -20.72
N VAL A 30 -15.63 28.98 -22.02
CA VAL A 30 -16.60 28.26 -22.83
C VAL A 30 -16.05 26.86 -23.12
N LEU A 31 -16.70 25.83 -22.56
CA LEU A 31 -16.40 24.43 -22.90
C LEU A 31 -16.99 24.08 -24.28
N PRO A 32 -16.26 23.36 -25.15
CA PRO A 32 -16.79 22.88 -26.41
C PRO A 32 -17.82 21.75 -26.18
N ARG A 33 -18.97 21.84 -26.88
CA ARG A 33 -20.01 20.82 -26.89
C ARG A 33 -19.45 19.52 -27.49
N LEU A 34 -19.54 18.43 -26.76
CA LEU A 34 -19.38 17.08 -27.30
C LEU A 34 -20.58 16.74 -28.19
N ALA A 35 -20.32 16.36 -29.43
CA ALA A 35 -21.31 15.93 -30.39
C ALA A 35 -21.87 14.56 -29.99
N GLU A 36 -23.20 14.45 -29.94
CA GLU A 36 -23.92 13.19 -29.77
C GLU A 36 -23.77 12.32 -31.04
N HIS A 37 -23.23 11.11 -30.88
CA HIS A 37 -23.23 10.09 -31.91
C HIS A 37 -24.38 9.13 -31.67
N LYS A 38 -25.40 9.17 -32.53
CA LYS A 38 -26.48 8.16 -32.59
C LYS A 38 -25.99 6.94 -33.37
N PRO A 39 -26.25 5.71 -32.91
CA PRO A 39 -26.06 4.53 -33.77
C PRO A 39 -27.22 4.34 -34.73
N SER A 40 -26.91 4.17 -36.02
CA SER A 40 -27.86 3.78 -37.05
C SER A 40 -28.03 2.27 -37.07
N VAL A 41 -29.29 1.84 -37.02
CA VAL A 41 -29.75 0.49 -37.27
C VAL A 41 -29.80 0.26 -38.80
N GLY A 42 -29.23 -0.84 -39.27
CA GLY A 42 -29.37 -1.33 -40.65
C GLY A 42 -29.75 -2.79 -40.65
N GLU A 43 -30.96 -3.04 -41.08
CA GLU A 43 -31.63 -4.32 -41.27
C GLU A 43 -31.29 -4.92 -42.66
N SER A 44 -31.26 -6.24 -42.75
CA SER A 44 -31.61 -7.14 -43.85
C SER A 44 -30.57 -8.23 -44.09
N ALA A 45 -30.86 -9.45 -44.39
CA ALA A 45 -32.01 -10.30 -44.63
C ALA A 45 -31.46 -11.70 -44.95
N LEU A 46 -32.23 -12.65 -44.56
CA LEU A 46 -32.23 -14.10 -44.82
C LEU A 46 -31.70 -14.58 -46.18
N THR A 47 -30.99 -15.74 -46.19
CA THR A 47 -31.40 -16.89 -47.03
C THR A 47 -30.80 -18.21 -46.55
N GLU A 48 -31.64 -19.24 -46.59
CA GLU A 48 -31.47 -20.65 -46.26
C GLU A 48 -30.78 -21.47 -47.36
N GLU A 49 -30.50 -22.73 -46.99
CA GLU A 49 -30.30 -24.01 -47.74
C GLU A 49 -28.84 -24.44 -47.88
N SER A 50 -28.42 -25.70 -47.71
CA SER A 50 -29.05 -27.01 -47.47
C SER A 50 -27.96 -28.05 -47.17
N ARG A 51 -28.32 -29.07 -46.39
CA ARG A 51 -27.93 -30.49 -46.33
C ARG A 51 -26.64 -31.00 -46.97
N GLY A 52 -25.88 -31.79 -46.14
CA GLY A 52 -24.94 -32.79 -46.63
C GLY A 52 -24.24 -33.53 -45.51
N ASP A 53 -24.52 -34.79 -45.42
CA ASP A 53 -24.25 -35.81 -44.41
C ASP A 53 -22.81 -36.33 -44.35
N SER A 54 -22.48 -36.93 -43.19
CA SER A 54 -21.62 -38.08 -42.93
C SER A 54 -20.15 -37.88 -42.50
N SER A 55 -19.94 -38.54 -41.38
CA SER A 55 -18.78 -39.35 -40.90
C SER A 55 -17.66 -38.71 -40.09
N ASN A 56 -17.74 -39.05 -38.82
CA ASN A 56 -16.73 -39.68 -37.95
C ASN A 56 -15.28 -39.25 -38.08
N SER A 57 -14.85 -38.43 -37.13
CA SER A 57 -13.62 -38.66 -36.34
C SER A 57 -13.38 -37.51 -35.34
N ARG A 58 -13.21 -37.89 -34.09
CA ARG A 58 -12.86 -37.01 -32.98
C ARG A 58 -11.46 -36.43 -33.20
N PRO A 59 -11.25 -35.13 -33.03
CA PRO A 59 -10.02 -34.65 -32.43
C PRO A 59 -10.28 -33.88 -31.16
N GLU A 60 -9.35 -34.01 -30.24
CA GLU A 60 -9.21 -33.32 -28.96
C GLU A 60 -9.43 -31.83 -29.06
N THR A 61 -10.30 -31.33 -28.20
CA THR A 61 -10.53 -29.90 -28.02
C THR A 61 -9.39 -29.26 -27.23
N THR A 62 -8.46 -28.62 -27.91
CA THR A 62 -7.59 -27.62 -27.34
C THR A 62 -8.42 -26.36 -27.03
N ARG A 63 -8.54 -26.05 -25.75
CA ARG A 63 -9.06 -24.77 -25.24
C ARG A 63 -8.14 -23.63 -25.69
N PRO A 64 -8.66 -22.47 -26.13
CA PRO A 64 -7.82 -21.29 -26.29
C PRO A 64 -7.37 -20.78 -24.92
N ALA A 65 -6.05 -20.69 -24.73
CA ALA A 65 -5.43 -20.09 -23.59
C ALA A 65 -5.77 -18.58 -23.55
N SER A 66 -6.43 -18.16 -22.49
CA SER A 66 -6.55 -16.73 -22.16
C SER A 66 -5.13 -16.19 -21.91
N ALA A 67 -4.77 -15.13 -22.62
CA ALA A 67 -3.54 -14.38 -22.43
C ALA A 67 -3.55 -13.69 -21.06
N ALA A 68 -3.29 -14.45 -20.01
CA ALA A 68 -2.76 -13.91 -18.76
C ALA A 68 -1.24 -13.83 -18.97
N GLY A 69 -0.73 -12.61 -19.17
CA GLY A 69 0.70 -12.37 -19.24
C GLY A 69 1.36 -12.80 -17.93
N VAL A 70 1.81 -14.03 -17.89
CA VAL A 70 2.76 -14.51 -16.90
C VAL A 70 4.05 -13.75 -17.20
N ILE A 71 4.38 -12.77 -16.36
CA ILE A 71 5.76 -12.29 -16.26
C ILE A 71 6.54 -13.46 -15.69
N ALA A 72 7.07 -14.29 -16.57
CA ALA A 72 8.07 -15.28 -16.21
C ALA A 72 9.23 -14.53 -15.58
N ALA A 73 9.46 -14.76 -14.31
CA ALA A 73 10.74 -14.47 -13.68
C ALA A 73 11.79 -15.30 -14.42
N THR A 74 12.41 -14.71 -15.44
CA THR A 74 13.67 -15.22 -15.94
C THR A 74 14.61 -15.21 -14.76
N GLN A 75 15.00 -16.39 -14.32
CA GLN A 75 16.14 -16.60 -13.43
C GLN A 75 17.38 -16.07 -14.17
N GLY A 76 17.58 -14.76 -14.08
CA GLY A 76 18.85 -14.14 -14.37
C GLY A 76 19.83 -14.68 -13.33
N ALA A 77 20.99 -15.12 -13.79
CA ALA A 77 22.09 -15.59 -12.96
C ALA A 77 22.21 -14.69 -11.72
N ALA A 78 22.26 -15.30 -10.54
CA ALA A 78 22.47 -14.63 -9.28
C ALA A 78 23.77 -13.82 -9.36
N VAL A 79 23.64 -12.53 -9.64
CA VAL A 79 24.71 -11.57 -9.39
C VAL A 79 24.73 -11.44 -7.88
N SER A 80 25.72 -12.07 -7.24
CA SER A 80 25.89 -11.96 -5.79
C SER A 80 25.98 -10.50 -5.40
N ALA A 81 25.31 -10.11 -4.32
CA ALA A 81 25.35 -8.75 -3.77
C ALA A 81 26.79 -8.27 -3.48
N ASP A 82 27.72 -9.20 -3.35
CA ASP A 82 29.15 -8.95 -3.07
C ASP A 82 29.96 -8.40 -4.25
N SER A 83 29.45 -8.41 -5.49
CA SER A 83 30.19 -7.93 -6.66
C SER A 83 29.93 -6.46 -7.02
N VAL A 84 29.21 -5.70 -6.17
CA VAL A 84 28.83 -4.30 -6.38
C VAL A 84 29.46 -3.37 -5.32
N GLU A 85 30.59 -3.74 -4.74
CA GLU A 85 31.32 -2.86 -3.82
C GLU A 85 32.09 -1.73 -4.52
N SER A 86 31.38 -0.71 -4.95
CA SER A 86 31.80 0.65 -4.62
C SER A 86 31.32 0.91 -3.20
N LYS A 87 32.22 1.33 -2.28
CA LYS A 87 31.90 1.67 -0.90
C LYS A 87 30.50 2.26 -0.80
N PRO A 88 29.57 1.65 -0.02
CA PRO A 88 28.20 2.15 0.01
C PRO A 88 28.23 3.64 0.39
N PRO A 89 27.37 4.47 -0.22
CA PRO A 89 27.33 5.88 0.15
C PRO A 89 27.09 5.99 1.65
N PRO A 90 27.69 6.98 2.33
CA PRO A 90 27.34 7.25 3.71
C PRO A 90 25.84 7.55 3.75
N VAL A 91 25.07 6.68 4.37
CA VAL A 91 23.61 6.81 4.48
C VAL A 91 23.32 7.20 5.93
N HIS A 92 22.86 8.42 6.13
CA HIS A 92 22.53 8.96 7.42
C HIS A 92 21.09 9.45 7.42
N LEU A 93 20.45 9.45 8.60
CA LEU A 93 19.22 10.20 8.79
C LEU A 93 19.54 11.65 9.13
N GLU A 94 18.78 12.55 8.56
CA GLU A 94 18.79 13.96 8.93
C GLU A 94 17.72 14.21 9.99
N TYR A 95 18.03 15.02 10.98
CA TYR A 95 17.16 15.34 12.11
C TYR A 95 17.11 16.84 12.33
N SER A 96 15.91 17.39 12.48
CA SER A 96 15.74 18.75 13.04
C SER A 96 15.84 18.77 14.56
N GLN A 97 15.51 17.63 15.18
CA GLN A 97 15.55 17.43 16.63
C GLN A 97 16.14 16.06 16.93
N ASP A 98 17.04 15.97 17.87
CA ASP A 98 17.68 14.68 18.27
C ASP A 98 16.68 13.63 18.78
N ARG A 99 15.46 14.06 19.11
CA ARG A 99 14.41 13.18 19.64
C ARG A 99 13.44 12.62 18.60
N ALA A 100 13.57 12.94 17.30
CA ALA A 100 12.61 12.54 16.27
C ALA A 100 12.28 11.03 16.28
N LEU A 101 13.26 10.17 16.60
CA LEU A 101 13.11 8.72 16.70
C LEU A 101 13.21 8.16 18.14
N ALA A 102 13.14 9.01 19.16
CA ALA A 102 13.38 8.59 20.54
C ALA A 102 12.40 7.51 21.02
N HIS A 103 11.10 7.66 20.70
CA HIS A 103 10.09 6.67 21.06
C HIS A 103 10.34 5.33 20.38
N PHE A 104 10.66 5.33 19.08
CA PHE A 104 11.00 4.12 18.34
C PHE A 104 12.20 3.38 18.96
N TYR A 105 13.27 4.09 19.29
CA TYR A 105 14.42 3.45 19.94
C TYR A 105 14.11 2.95 21.36
N GLN A 106 13.26 3.64 22.11
CA GLN A 106 12.76 3.14 23.39
C GLN A 106 11.92 1.86 23.22
N ALA A 107 11.08 1.78 22.19
CA ALA A 107 10.32 0.59 21.86
C ALA A 107 11.25 -0.58 21.50
N LEU A 108 12.26 -0.36 20.67
CA LEU A 108 13.26 -1.38 20.33
C LEU A 108 14.04 -1.85 21.59
N LYS A 109 14.38 -0.95 22.51
CA LYS A 109 15.02 -1.32 23.79
C LYS A 109 14.12 -2.24 24.61
N ARG A 110 12.83 -1.92 24.72
CA ARG A 110 11.86 -2.81 25.41
C ARG A 110 11.74 -4.17 24.74
N THR A 111 11.74 -4.20 23.41
CA THR A 111 11.72 -5.45 22.62
C THR A 111 12.97 -6.30 22.88
N SER A 112 14.15 -5.69 23.02
CA SER A 112 15.42 -6.38 23.25
C SER A 112 15.57 -6.91 24.69
N HIS A 113 14.90 -6.30 25.66
CA HIS A 113 14.87 -6.74 27.06
C HIS A 113 13.74 -7.74 27.28
N THR A 114 13.98 -8.99 27.04
CA THR A 114 13.04 -10.12 26.91
C THR A 114 12.15 -10.45 28.13
N GLU A 115 12.03 -9.57 29.11
CA GLU A 115 11.24 -9.81 30.33
C GLU A 115 9.70 -9.82 30.11
N ALA A 116 9.24 -9.22 29.02
CA ALA A 116 7.83 -9.25 28.58
C ALA A 116 7.75 -9.36 27.06
N ALA A 117 6.74 -10.04 26.54
CA ALA A 117 6.47 -10.13 25.10
C ALA A 117 6.07 -8.75 24.53
N PHE A 118 7.07 -7.85 24.36
CA PHE A 118 6.87 -6.53 23.78
C PHE A 118 7.12 -6.54 22.29
N THR A 119 6.18 -5.99 21.53
CA THR A 119 6.28 -5.88 20.06
C THR A 119 6.47 -4.42 19.66
N THR A 120 7.60 -4.11 19.02
CA THR A 120 7.77 -2.82 18.33
C THR A 120 7.03 -2.85 17.01
N ARG A 121 6.15 -1.86 16.77
CA ARG A 121 5.35 -1.76 15.54
C ARG A 121 5.81 -0.62 14.67
N VAL A 122 5.99 -0.91 13.39
CA VAL A 122 6.30 0.07 12.35
C VAL A 122 5.15 0.05 11.33
N VAL A 123 4.65 1.21 10.94
CA VAL A 123 3.75 1.36 9.80
C VAL A 123 4.49 2.12 8.70
N HIS A 124 4.61 1.54 7.52
CA HIS A 124 5.28 2.12 6.37
C HIS A 124 4.26 2.43 5.27
N PHE A 125 3.85 3.69 5.19
CA PHE A 125 2.98 4.20 4.14
C PHE A 125 3.77 4.57 2.89
N GLY A 126 3.22 4.23 1.71
CA GLY A 126 3.85 4.61 0.47
C GLY A 126 2.99 4.33 -0.77
N ASP A 127 3.61 4.50 -1.91
CA ASP A 127 3.01 4.28 -3.22
C ASP A 127 3.30 2.87 -3.77
N SER A 128 3.53 2.75 -5.07
CA SER A 128 3.84 1.48 -5.74
C SER A 128 5.14 0.82 -5.23
N LEU A 129 6.07 1.58 -4.70
CA LEU A 129 7.31 1.06 -4.12
C LEU A 129 7.02 0.16 -2.90
N ILE A 130 6.14 0.64 -2.03
CA ILE A 130 5.73 -0.09 -0.83
C ILE A 130 4.66 -1.13 -1.14
N ALA A 131 3.82 -0.89 -2.16
CA ALA A 131 2.84 -1.87 -2.64
C ALA A 131 3.47 -3.15 -3.22
N SER A 132 4.73 -3.08 -3.66
CA SER A 132 5.51 -4.24 -4.10
C SER A 132 6.10 -5.07 -2.94
N ASP A 133 6.11 -4.50 -1.74
CA ASP A 133 6.69 -5.04 -0.50
C ASP A 133 8.16 -5.49 -0.62
N TYR A 134 8.92 -4.92 -1.57
CA TYR A 134 10.35 -5.23 -1.67
C TYR A 134 11.19 -4.37 -0.72
N VAL A 135 10.98 -3.04 -0.70
CA VAL A 135 11.70 -2.13 0.22
C VAL A 135 11.28 -2.41 1.66
N SER A 136 9.98 -2.39 1.92
CA SER A 136 9.40 -2.66 3.24
C SER A 136 9.68 -4.09 3.73
N GLY A 137 9.66 -5.08 2.84
CA GLY A 137 9.99 -6.46 3.16
C GLY A 137 11.44 -6.61 3.59
N THR A 138 12.38 -5.97 2.91
CA THR A 138 13.80 -5.96 3.31
C THR A 138 14.00 -5.29 4.65
N LEU A 139 13.40 -4.11 4.87
CA LEU A 139 13.46 -3.43 6.16
C LEU A 139 12.87 -4.31 7.28
N ARG A 140 11.72 -4.94 7.04
CA ARG A 140 11.08 -5.89 7.97
C ARG A 140 12.01 -7.04 8.33
N ARG A 141 12.58 -7.73 7.34
CA ARG A 141 13.50 -8.85 7.57
C ARG A 141 14.73 -8.46 8.39
N LEU A 142 15.34 -7.31 8.09
CA LEU A 142 16.53 -6.85 8.81
C LEU A 142 16.22 -6.47 10.25
N LEU A 143 15.10 -5.78 10.50
CA LEU A 143 14.62 -5.47 11.86
C LEU A 143 14.28 -6.75 12.62
N GLN A 144 13.56 -7.69 12.00
CA GLN A 144 13.20 -8.96 12.63
C GLN A 144 14.41 -9.84 12.90
N LYS A 145 15.42 -9.82 12.03
CA LYS A 145 16.69 -10.54 12.27
C LYS A 145 17.42 -10.03 13.50
N GLN A 146 17.39 -8.73 13.75
CA GLN A 146 18.08 -8.12 14.89
C GLN A 146 17.28 -8.20 16.18
N PHE A 147 15.96 -7.98 16.13
CA PHE A 147 15.11 -7.76 17.31
C PHE A 147 14.07 -8.86 17.55
N GLY A 148 13.98 -9.85 16.67
CA GLY A 148 13.00 -10.93 16.74
C GLY A 148 11.82 -10.75 15.77
N ASP A 149 11.31 -11.88 15.29
CA ASP A 149 10.16 -11.95 14.39
C ASP A 149 8.86 -12.05 15.21
N ALA A 150 8.11 -10.93 15.32
CA ALA A 150 6.79 -10.89 15.95
C ALA A 150 5.63 -10.96 14.95
N GLY A 151 5.88 -11.37 13.71
CA GLY A 151 4.87 -11.61 12.69
C GLY A 151 4.92 -10.61 11.53
N HIS A 152 3.98 -10.78 10.59
CA HIS A 152 3.94 -10.00 9.33
C HIS A 152 3.28 -8.63 9.45
N GLY A 153 2.41 -8.45 10.48
CA GLY A 153 1.54 -7.31 10.57
C GLY A 153 0.33 -7.39 9.65
N PHE A 154 -0.09 -6.26 9.09
CA PHE A 154 -1.31 -6.09 8.33
C PHE A 154 -1.13 -6.48 6.86
N SER A 155 -2.02 -7.35 6.36
CA SER A 155 -2.16 -7.71 4.95
C SER A 155 -3.59 -7.43 4.48
N LEU A 156 -3.78 -6.93 3.25
CA LEU A 156 -5.12 -6.80 2.67
C LEU A 156 -5.81 -8.16 2.56
N ILE A 157 -7.13 -8.20 2.82
CA ILE A 157 -7.91 -9.44 2.80
C ILE A 157 -8.03 -10.07 1.41
N ALA A 158 -8.04 -9.25 0.35
CA ALA A 158 -8.14 -9.68 -1.04
C ALA A 158 -7.24 -8.83 -1.94
N ASN A 159 -7.26 -9.06 -3.25
CA ASN A 159 -6.44 -8.31 -4.18
C ASN A 159 -7.06 -6.95 -4.50
N ALA A 160 -6.41 -5.88 -4.06
CA ALA A 160 -6.80 -4.51 -4.41
C ALA A 160 -6.44 -4.15 -5.87
N TRP A 161 -5.45 -4.83 -6.43
CA TRP A 161 -5.00 -4.82 -7.83
C TRP A 161 -4.42 -6.20 -8.18
N PRO A 162 -4.31 -6.56 -9.48
CA PRO A 162 -3.91 -7.91 -9.88
C PRO A 162 -2.56 -8.38 -9.35
N SER A 163 -1.61 -7.46 -9.21
CA SER A 163 -0.24 -7.72 -8.74
C SER A 163 -0.04 -7.48 -7.24
N TYR A 164 -1.11 -7.39 -6.43
CA TYR A 164 -0.94 -7.21 -4.99
C TYR A 164 -0.13 -8.36 -4.38
N PHE A 165 0.92 -7.98 -3.67
CA PHE A 165 1.87 -8.90 -3.06
C PHE A 165 2.16 -8.45 -1.61
N HIS A 166 2.41 -9.41 -0.74
CA HIS A 166 2.96 -9.20 0.60
C HIS A 166 3.94 -10.33 0.86
N GLU A 167 5.20 -9.97 1.06
CA GLU A 167 6.27 -10.95 1.25
C GLU A 167 6.05 -11.77 2.51
N GLY A 168 6.26 -13.07 2.41
CA GLY A 168 6.12 -14.00 3.54
C GLY A 168 4.68 -14.34 3.93
N VAL A 169 3.67 -13.89 3.17
CA VAL A 169 2.25 -14.21 3.41
C VAL A 169 1.71 -15.09 2.29
N SER A 170 1.19 -16.27 2.63
CA SER A 170 0.39 -17.10 1.73
C SER A 170 -1.01 -16.48 1.59
N ARG A 171 -1.49 -16.29 0.36
CA ARG A 171 -2.77 -15.61 0.12
C ARG A 171 -3.54 -16.23 -1.03
N PHE A 172 -4.85 -16.31 -0.85
CA PHE A 172 -5.80 -16.68 -1.90
C PHE A 172 -7.09 -15.87 -1.71
N ALA A 173 -7.68 -15.41 -2.79
CA ALA A 173 -9.02 -14.82 -2.78
C ALA A 173 -9.77 -15.22 -4.06
N THR A 174 -11.04 -15.57 -3.91
CA THR A 174 -11.93 -15.81 -5.07
C THR A 174 -12.19 -14.52 -5.83
N SER A 175 -12.75 -14.61 -7.03
CA SER A 175 -13.38 -13.47 -7.72
C SER A 175 -14.62 -12.99 -6.97
N GLY A 176 -15.18 -11.85 -7.39
CA GLY A 176 -16.46 -11.34 -6.85
C GLY A 176 -16.33 -10.31 -5.72
N TRP A 177 -15.12 -10.01 -5.26
CA TRP A 177 -14.89 -8.92 -4.34
C TRP A 177 -15.12 -7.56 -4.99
N LEU A 178 -15.91 -6.69 -4.33
CA LEU A 178 -16.12 -5.32 -4.77
C LEU A 178 -15.11 -4.42 -4.03
N VAL A 179 -14.20 -3.82 -4.78
CA VAL A 179 -13.04 -3.10 -4.23
C VAL A 179 -13.23 -1.60 -4.39
N SER A 180 -13.12 -0.85 -3.29
CA SER A 180 -12.98 0.61 -3.30
C SER A 180 -11.59 0.99 -2.76
N ARG A 181 -10.96 1.99 -3.38
CA ARG A 181 -9.60 2.44 -3.05
C ARG A 181 -9.57 3.97 -2.95
N VAL A 182 -8.68 4.50 -2.15
CA VAL A 182 -8.45 5.95 -2.05
C VAL A 182 -8.00 6.59 -3.38
N VAL A 183 -7.52 5.77 -4.33
CA VAL A 183 -7.15 6.17 -5.70
C VAL A 183 -8.26 5.88 -6.72
N GLY A 184 -9.43 5.38 -6.28
CA GLY A 184 -10.58 5.00 -7.10
C GLY A 184 -10.61 3.49 -7.46
N PRO A 185 -11.81 2.94 -7.67
CA PRO A 185 -13.12 3.56 -7.38
C PRO A 185 -13.29 3.88 -5.90
N TYR A 186 -13.95 5.00 -5.59
CA TYR A 186 -14.03 5.53 -4.24
C TYR A 186 -15.13 4.87 -3.39
N ALA A 187 -14.89 4.78 -2.07
CA ALA A 187 -15.94 4.54 -1.08
C ALA A 187 -16.65 5.86 -0.78
N GLN A 188 -17.98 5.92 -0.96
CA GLN A 188 -18.76 7.15 -0.79
C GLN A 188 -18.70 7.75 0.62
N ASP A 189 -18.46 6.91 1.61
CA ASP A 189 -18.41 7.29 3.02
C ASP A 189 -16.99 7.58 3.55
N GLY A 190 -15.97 7.54 2.67
CA GLY A 190 -14.58 7.76 3.03
C GLY A 190 -13.96 6.68 3.94
N TRP A 191 -14.69 5.59 4.24
CA TRP A 191 -14.20 4.53 5.12
C TRP A 191 -13.39 3.49 4.36
N TYR A 192 -12.11 3.54 4.54
CA TYR A 192 -11.13 2.58 4.02
C TYR A 192 -10.43 1.88 5.19
N GLY A 193 -9.87 0.70 4.97
CA GLY A 193 -8.90 0.13 5.88
C GLY A 193 -7.63 0.96 5.94
N LEU A 194 -6.77 0.70 6.91
CA LEU A 194 -5.47 1.37 7.05
C LEU A 194 -4.67 1.35 5.73
N GLY A 195 -4.82 0.26 4.94
CA GLY A 195 -4.25 0.12 3.60
C GLY A 195 -4.93 0.95 2.50
N GLY A 196 -5.80 1.91 2.82
CA GLY A 196 -6.48 2.75 1.84
C GLY A 196 -7.45 1.98 0.92
N VAL A 197 -7.85 0.77 1.32
CA VAL A 197 -8.71 -0.12 0.53
C VAL A 197 -9.88 -0.61 1.39
N SER A 198 -11.04 -0.74 0.76
CA SER A 198 -12.26 -1.30 1.34
C SER A 198 -12.79 -2.39 0.43
N PHE A 199 -13.05 -3.56 0.98
CA PHE A 199 -13.55 -4.73 0.25
C PHE A 199 -14.97 -5.05 0.70
N ARG A 200 -15.92 -5.09 -0.24
CA ARG A 200 -17.24 -5.69 0.02
C ARG A 200 -17.24 -7.12 -0.48
N ALA A 201 -17.60 -8.02 0.42
CA ALA A 201 -17.61 -9.45 0.26
C ALA A 201 -19.06 -9.98 0.18
N PRO A 202 -19.67 -10.12 -1.02
CA PRO A 202 -20.96 -10.79 -1.19
C PRO A 202 -20.87 -12.27 -0.79
N VAL A 203 -22.04 -12.93 -0.66
CA VAL A 203 -22.12 -14.37 -0.42
C VAL A 203 -21.25 -15.15 -1.41
N ASN A 204 -20.60 -16.20 -0.92
CA ASN A 204 -19.64 -17.07 -1.63
C ASN A 204 -18.30 -16.43 -1.99
N THR A 205 -18.00 -15.20 -1.55
CA THR A 205 -16.62 -14.71 -1.60
C THR A 205 -15.81 -15.36 -0.49
N LEU A 206 -14.59 -15.78 -0.83
CA LEU A 206 -13.67 -16.46 0.08
C LEU A 206 -12.30 -15.82 -0.01
N ALA A 207 -11.65 -15.65 1.14
CA ALA A 207 -10.24 -15.31 1.23
C ALA A 207 -9.53 -16.25 2.20
N ARG A 208 -8.28 -16.57 1.91
CA ARG A 208 -7.35 -17.27 2.80
C ARG A 208 -6.08 -16.46 2.97
N VAL A 209 -5.59 -16.41 4.20
CA VAL A 209 -4.34 -15.74 4.56
C VAL A 209 -3.61 -16.65 5.53
N GLY A 210 -2.32 -16.85 5.29
CA GLY A 210 -1.55 -17.77 6.12
C GLY A 210 -0.05 -17.53 6.06
N THR A 211 0.68 -18.32 6.82
CA THR A 211 2.13 -18.26 6.90
C THR A 211 2.80 -18.76 5.61
N SER A 212 3.99 -18.24 5.34
CA SER A 212 4.80 -18.71 4.22
C SER A 212 5.38 -20.10 4.46
N THR A 213 5.49 -20.89 3.40
CA THR A 213 6.24 -22.13 3.39
C THR A 213 7.69 -21.95 2.95
N LYS A 214 8.05 -20.72 2.51
CA LYS A 214 9.37 -20.38 1.97
C LYS A 214 10.00 -19.26 2.77
N GLY A 215 11.33 -19.14 2.71
CA GLY A 215 12.08 -18.09 3.40
C GLY A 215 12.33 -18.40 4.88
N GLU A 216 13.04 -17.49 5.54
CA GLU A 216 13.42 -17.59 6.95
C GLU A 216 12.34 -17.00 7.87
N PHE A 217 11.74 -15.89 7.46
CA PHE A 217 10.71 -15.15 8.19
C PHE A 217 9.31 -15.48 7.67
N GLY A 218 8.29 -15.12 8.46
CA GLY A 218 6.90 -15.27 8.05
C GLY A 218 6.34 -16.69 8.12
N ARG A 219 7.01 -17.58 8.81
CA ARG A 219 6.65 -19.01 8.88
C ARG A 219 5.76 -19.36 10.07
N ARG A 220 5.52 -18.42 10.97
CA ARG A 220 4.80 -18.66 12.22
C ARG A 220 3.85 -17.51 12.52
N VAL A 221 2.74 -17.83 13.12
CA VAL A 221 1.73 -16.92 13.65
C VAL A 221 1.14 -17.53 14.91
N SER A 222 0.80 -16.71 15.90
CA SER A 222 0.03 -17.16 17.06
C SER A 222 -1.32 -16.43 17.19
N ARG A 223 -1.51 -15.33 16.44
CA ARG A 223 -2.72 -14.52 16.47
C ARG A 223 -3.09 -13.98 15.11
N PHE A 224 -4.32 -14.24 14.69
CA PHE A 224 -4.98 -13.57 13.56
C PHE A 224 -5.95 -12.52 14.07
N GLU A 225 -6.01 -11.36 13.41
CA GLU A 225 -6.98 -10.33 13.71
C GLU A 225 -7.56 -9.74 12.41
N LEU A 226 -8.85 -9.92 12.19
CA LEU A 226 -9.58 -9.37 11.04
C LEU A 226 -10.07 -7.97 11.36
N ALA A 227 -9.78 -6.99 10.50
CA ALA A 227 -10.34 -5.65 10.54
C ALA A 227 -11.53 -5.53 9.59
N TYR A 228 -12.69 -5.04 10.10
CA TYR A 228 -13.94 -4.98 9.34
C TYR A 228 -14.85 -3.83 9.78
N VAL A 229 -15.90 -3.59 9.00
CA VAL A 229 -17.02 -2.71 9.40
C VAL A 229 -18.19 -3.55 9.85
N ALA A 230 -18.65 -3.32 11.07
CA ALA A 230 -19.96 -3.76 11.53
C ALA A 230 -21.01 -2.68 11.20
N GLY A 231 -22.25 -3.09 10.89
CA GLY A 231 -23.32 -2.14 10.60
C GLY A 231 -24.65 -2.82 10.19
N PRO A 232 -25.70 -2.02 9.95
CA PRO A 232 -27.05 -2.56 9.68
C PRO A 232 -27.13 -3.46 8.42
N SER A 233 -26.31 -3.18 7.40
CA SER A 233 -26.22 -3.96 6.18
C SER A 233 -25.16 -5.07 6.21
N GLY A 234 -24.66 -5.42 7.41
CA GLY A 234 -23.64 -6.43 7.58
C GLY A 234 -24.12 -7.84 7.24
N GLY A 235 -23.16 -8.74 6.99
CA GLY A 235 -23.40 -10.15 6.68
C GLY A 235 -22.89 -11.09 7.77
N ALA A 236 -22.70 -12.36 7.39
CA ALA A 236 -22.09 -13.38 8.21
C ALA A 236 -20.92 -14.04 7.47
N ILE A 237 -19.88 -14.34 8.22
CA ILE A 237 -18.62 -14.89 7.70
C ILE A 237 -18.32 -16.16 8.49
N ARG A 238 -18.25 -17.30 7.80
CA ARG A 238 -17.69 -18.52 8.39
C ARG A 238 -16.18 -18.38 8.45
N VAL A 239 -15.62 -18.68 9.61
CA VAL A 239 -14.16 -18.64 9.83
C VAL A 239 -13.64 -20.07 10.03
N ARG A 240 -12.58 -20.40 9.31
CA ARG A 240 -11.87 -21.67 9.46
C ARG A 240 -10.39 -21.39 9.72
N ILE A 241 -9.79 -22.21 10.56
CA ILE A 241 -8.34 -22.22 10.78
C ILE A 241 -7.86 -23.66 10.53
N ASP A 242 -6.85 -23.80 9.67
CA ASP A 242 -6.30 -25.10 9.27
C ASP A 242 -7.43 -26.06 8.88
N GLU A 243 -8.28 -25.60 7.97
CA GLU A 243 -9.45 -26.32 7.45
C GLU A 243 -10.56 -26.64 8.46
N LYS A 244 -10.40 -26.34 9.75
CA LYS A 244 -11.41 -26.56 10.79
C LYS A 244 -12.24 -25.31 11.01
N THR A 245 -13.57 -25.44 10.98
CA THR A 245 -14.48 -24.34 11.33
C THR A 245 -14.32 -23.98 12.81
N VAL A 246 -13.95 -22.71 13.07
CA VAL A 246 -13.78 -22.18 14.43
C VAL A 246 -14.93 -21.26 14.85
N GLY A 247 -15.84 -20.91 13.94
CA GLY A 247 -17.02 -20.14 14.26
C GLY A 247 -17.61 -19.40 13.05
N GLU A 248 -18.63 -18.60 13.34
CA GLU A 248 -19.24 -17.64 12.42
C GLU A 248 -19.17 -16.25 13.04
N LEU A 249 -18.68 -15.27 12.27
CA LEU A 249 -18.62 -13.85 12.64
C LEU A 249 -19.78 -13.11 11.99
N SER A 250 -20.70 -12.55 12.77
CA SER A 250 -21.71 -11.62 12.28
C SER A 250 -21.11 -10.21 12.23
N THR A 251 -21.16 -9.57 11.04
CA THR A 251 -20.82 -8.16 10.86
C THR A 251 -22.05 -7.26 10.94
N GLN A 252 -23.24 -7.83 11.17
CA GLN A 252 -24.49 -7.08 11.35
C GLN A 252 -24.56 -6.49 12.77
N ARG A 253 -24.83 -5.19 12.88
CA ARG A 253 -25.04 -4.41 14.10
C ARG A 253 -26.00 -3.26 13.81
N ASP A 254 -26.58 -2.66 14.83
CA ASP A 254 -27.50 -1.54 14.70
C ASP A 254 -26.78 -0.28 14.19
N GLU A 255 -25.55 -0.08 14.61
CA GLU A 255 -24.73 1.08 14.24
C GLU A 255 -23.48 0.68 13.44
N LYS A 256 -23.09 1.59 12.52
CA LYS A 256 -21.87 1.45 11.75
C LYS A 256 -20.65 1.72 12.63
N ALA A 257 -19.74 0.77 12.74
CA ALA A 257 -18.51 0.89 13.51
C ALA A 257 -17.36 0.11 12.91
N PHE A 258 -16.14 0.62 13.07
CA PHE A 258 -14.92 -0.15 12.88
C PHE A 258 -14.82 -1.19 14.01
N LYS A 259 -14.56 -2.44 13.65
CA LYS A 259 -14.41 -3.55 14.58
C LYS A 259 -13.26 -4.45 14.16
N THR A 260 -12.73 -5.19 15.14
CA THR A 260 -11.79 -6.29 14.92
C THR A 260 -12.30 -7.58 15.55
N ALA A 261 -11.88 -8.70 14.98
CA ALA A 261 -12.13 -10.03 15.55
C ALA A 261 -10.81 -10.81 15.58
N ARG A 262 -10.52 -11.48 16.71
CA ARG A 262 -9.24 -12.14 16.99
C ARG A 262 -9.40 -13.64 17.13
N TRP A 263 -8.44 -14.39 16.66
CA TRP A 263 -8.29 -15.83 16.84
C TRP A 263 -6.88 -16.14 17.29
N GLN A 264 -6.78 -16.86 18.39
CA GLN A 264 -5.52 -17.30 18.98
C GLN A 264 -5.24 -18.73 18.53
N VAL A 265 -3.98 -19.02 18.17
CA VAL A 265 -3.49 -20.35 17.81
C VAL A 265 -2.14 -20.61 18.50
N VAL A 266 -1.70 -21.87 18.52
CA VAL A 266 -0.35 -22.20 19.00
C VAL A 266 0.67 -21.59 18.00
N ASP A 267 1.75 -21.00 18.50
CA ASP A 267 2.75 -20.36 17.61
C ASP A 267 3.35 -21.38 16.62
N GLY A 268 2.99 -21.23 15.36
CA GLY A 268 3.32 -22.17 14.30
C GLY A 268 2.85 -21.76 12.91
N PRO A 269 2.97 -22.66 11.93
CA PRO A 269 2.42 -22.46 10.59
C PRO A 269 0.89 -22.65 10.63
N HIS A 270 0.15 -21.63 10.20
CA HIS A 270 -1.32 -21.65 10.16
C HIS A 270 -1.86 -20.87 8.96
N GLU A 271 -3.08 -21.25 8.54
CA GLU A 271 -3.88 -20.53 7.55
C GLU A 271 -5.26 -20.23 8.13
N ILE A 272 -5.76 -19.00 7.96
CA ILE A 272 -7.14 -18.62 8.29
C ILE A 272 -7.93 -18.36 6.99
N GLU A 273 -9.18 -18.85 6.97
CA GLU A 273 -10.11 -18.71 5.85
C GLU A 273 -11.36 -17.97 6.30
N PHE A 274 -11.81 -17.04 5.45
CA PHE A 274 -13.02 -16.25 5.62
C PHE A 274 -13.95 -16.48 4.44
N LEU A 275 -15.10 -17.08 4.66
CA LEU A 275 -16.15 -17.32 3.67
C LEU A 275 -17.41 -16.55 4.05
N THR A 276 -17.86 -15.62 3.19
CA THR A 276 -19.14 -14.94 3.40
C THR A 276 -20.29 -15.91 3.11
N THR A 277 -21.09 -16.19 4.14
CA THR A 277 -22.20 -17.15 4.10
C THR A 277 -23.57 -16.48 3.95
N ARG A 278 -23.70 -15.22 4.38
CA ARG A 278 -24.95 -14.46 4.31
C ARG A 278 -24.68 -12.96 4.13
N GLY A 279 -25.51 -12.28 3.36
CA GLY A 279 -25.45 -10.82 3.15
C GLY A 279 -24.16 -10.37 2.48
N THR A 280 -23.71 -9.16 2.80
CA THR A 280 -22.47 -8.59 2.29
C THR A 280 -21.67 -8.05 3.46
N SER A 281 -20.45 -8.56 3.67
CA SER A 281 -19.55 -8.06 4.70
C SER A 281 -18.58 -7.04 4.12
N ARG A 282 -18.20 -6.03 4.90
CA ARG A 282 -17.18 -5.05 4.51
C ARG A 282 -15.92 -5.27 5.34
N LEU A 283 -14.85 -5.67 4.65
CA LEU A 283 -13.59 -6.11 5.24
C LEU A 283 -12.44 -5.23 4.77
N PHE A 284 -11.37 -5.18 5.55
CA PHE A 284 -10.18 -4.39 5.23
C PHE A 284 -8.94 -5.27 5.04
N GLY A 285 -8.58 -6.01 6.07
CA GLY A 285 -7.37 -6.82 6.06
C GLY A 285 -7.25 -7.68 7.30
N VAL A 286 -6.19 -8.48 7.33
CA VAL A 286 -5.86 -9.41 8.42
C VAL A 286 -4.49 -9.05 8.97
N VAL A 287 -4.40 -8.92 10.28
CA VAL A 287 -3.13 -8.83 11.00
C VAL A 287 -2.68 -10.24 11.39
N MET A 288 -1.43 -10.54 11.15
CA MET A 288 -0.76 -11.78 11.53
C MET A 288 0.40 -11.45 12.45
N GLU A 289 0.25 -11.75 13.74
CA GLU A 289 1.26 -11.46 14.76
C GLU A 289 1.56 -12.69 15.61
N ARG A 290 2.67 -12.62 16.34
CA ARG A 290 3.11 -13.62 17.31
C ARG A 290 3.18 -12.99 18.69
N ASP A 291 2.80 -13.75 19.71
CA ASP A 291 2.91 -13.29 21.09
C ASP A 291 4.33 -13.57 21.65
N VAL A 292 5.33 -13.03 20.95
CA VAL A 292 6.76 -13.10 21.29
C VAL A 292 7.38 -11.70 21.15
N PRO A 293 8.49 -11.41 21.84
CA PRO A 293 9.23 -10.17 21.61
C PRO A 293 9.71 -10.10 20.16
N GLY A 294 9.63 -8.90 19.56
CA GLY A 294 10.09 -8.72 18.20
C GLY A 294 9.52 -7.48 17.52
N VAL A 295 9.73 -7.40 16.22
CA VAL A 295 9.27 -6.31 15.38
C VAL A 295 8.19 -6.79 14.42
N VAL A 296 7.16 -5.96 14.26
CA VAL A 296 6.15 -6.04 13.20
C VAL A 296 6.26 -4.82 12.32
N LEU A 297 6.22 -5.00 10.99
CA LEU A 297 6.16 -3.90 10.03
C LEU A 297 4.97 -4.09 9.10
N ASP A 298 4.01 -3.17 9.20
CA ASP A 298 2.85 -3.07 8.32
C ASP A 298 3.27 -2.32 7.03
N ALA A 299 3.39 -3.03 5.92
CA ALA A 299 3.67 -2.43 4.61
C ALA A 299 2.36 -1.95 3.96
N ILE A 300 2.13 -0.65 3.98
CA ILE A 300 0.90 0.01 3.53
C ILE A 300 1.17 0.77 2.24
N GLY A 301 1.35 0.03 1.15
CA GLY A 301 1.56 0.59 -0.18
C GLY A 301 0.30 0.55 -1.03
N ILE A 302 0.07 1.59 -1.83
CA ILE A 302 -1.05 1.70 -2.76
C ILE A 302 -0.54 2.10 -4.13
N GLN A 303 -0.81 1.30 -5.16
CA GLN A 303 -0.42 1.63 -6.53
C GLN A 303 -1.06 2.95 -6.99
N GLY A 304 -0.23 3.87 -7.49
CA GLY A 304 -0.65 5.18 -7.97
C GLY A 304 -0.96 6.19 -6.88
N ALA A 305 -0.73 5.86 -5.60
CA ALA A 305 -1.00 6.78 -4.51
C ALA A 305 -0.05 7.98 -4.51
N ARG A 306 -0.60 9.12 -4.12
CA ARG A 306 0.12 10.34 -3.72
C ARG A 306 -0.11 10.54 -2.22
N LEU A 307 0.76 11.25 -1.56
CA LEU A 307 0.64 11.54 -0.13
C LEU A 307 -0.75 12.06 0.26
N ARG A 308 -1.36 12.93 -0.56
CA ARG A 308 -2.70 13.50 -0.33
C ARG A 308 -3.81 12.46 -0.10
N PHE A 309 -3.62 11.21 -0.55
CA PHE A 309 -4.62 10.18 -0.34
C PHE A 309 -4.74 9.73 1.12
N LEU A 310 -3.74 9.98 1.95
CA LEU A 310 -3.84 9.75 3.39
C LEU A 310 -4.78 10.76 4.04
N ASP A 311 -4.82 12.01 3.54
CA ASP A 311 -5.70 13.08 4.01
C ASP A 311 -7.13 13.04 3.40
N GLN A 312 -7.41 12.10 2.49
CA GLN A 312 -8.73 11.95 1.84
C GLN A 312 -9.62 10.87 2.46
N GLN A 313 -9.19 10.25 3.54
CA GLN A 313 -9.98 9.30 4.30
C GLN A 313 -10.84 10.05 5.34
N ASP A 314 -11.85 9.37 5.90
CA ASP A 314 -12.57 9.90 7.08
C ASP A 314 -11.60 10.00 8.26
N ASP A 315 -11.39 11.19 8.79
CA ASP A 315 -10.38 11.48 9.81
C ASP A 315 -10.57 10.66 11.09
N ALA A 316 -11.81 10.56 11.57
CA ALA A 316 -12.12 9.84 12.82
C ALA A 316 -11.91 8.33 12.66
N HIS A 317 -12.29 7.79 11.49
CA HIS A 317 -12.10 6.38 11.16
C HIS A 317 -10.61 6.07 10.98
N TYR A 318 -9.86 6.90 10.27
CA TYR A 318 -8.41 6.74 10.10
C TYR A 318 -7.66 6.81 11.43
N ALA A 319 -7.97 7.80 12.28
CA ALA A 319 -7.40 7.91 13.62
C ALA A 319 -7.70 6.68 14.50
N THR A 320 -8.92 6.12 14.38
CA THR A 320 -9.28 4.88 15.09
C THR A 320 -8.39 3.71 14.67
N GLN A 321 -8.05 3.59 13.39
CA GLN A 321 -7.19 2.52 12.89
C GLN A 321 -5.72 2.73 13.26
N LEU A 322 -5.22 3.96 13.25
CA LEU A 322 -3.89 4.29 13.76
C LEU A 322 -3.76 3.91 15.24
N LYS A 323 -4.75 4.26 16.07
CA LYS A 323 -4.81 3.86 17.50
C LYS A 323 -4.87 2.35 17.67
N TRP A 324 -5.61 1.65 16.80
CA TRP A 324 -5.68 0.20 16.82
C TRP A 324 -4.32 -0.45 16.54
N ARG A 325 -3.58 0.01 15.53
CA ARG A 325 -2.24 -0.51 15.23
C ARG A 325 -1.19 -0.01 16.22
N ASN A 326 -1.36 1.19 16.73
CA ASN A 326 -0.48 1.85 17.70
C ASN A 326 1.00 1.71 17.35
N PRO A 327 1.46 2.23 16.18
CA PRO A 327 2.84 2.10 15.76
C PRO A 327 3.77 2.96 16.60
N ASP A 328 4.96 2.43 16.90
CA ASP A 328 6.07 3.15 17.54
C ASP A 328 6.83 4.03 16.52
N LEU A 329 6.75 3.67 15.23
CA LEU A 329 7.30 4.43 14.10
C LEU A 329 6.33 4.43 12.93
N VAL A 330 6.07 5.63 12.39
CA VAL A 330 5.38 5.78 11.09
C VAL A 330 6.39 6.27 10.05
N ILE A 331 6.45 5.60 8.91
CA ILE A 331 7.30 5.94 7.77
C ILE A 331 6.41 6.39 6.61
N TYR A 332 6.78 7.49 5.96
CA TYR A 332 6.13 8.03 4.76
C TYR A 332 7.10 8.02 3.58
N GLU A 333 6.81 7.24 2.54
CA GLU A 333 7.61 7.10 1.33
C GLU A 333 6.74 7.35 0.08
N PHE A 334 6.69 8.60 -0.35
CA PHE A 334 5.92 9.09 -1.50
C PHE A 334 6.80 9.95 -2.39
N GLY A 335 6.31 10.29 -3.59
CA GLY A 335 7.00 11.22 -4.49
C GLY A 335 7.05 10.76 -5.94
N ALA A 336 7.01 9.45 -6.21
CA ALA A 336 7.06 8.95 -7.57
C ALA A 336 5.86 9.43 -8.41
N ASN A 337 4.65 9.43 -7.82
CA ASN A 337 3.43 9.85 -8.52
C ASN A 337 3.24 11.36 -8.54
N GLU A 338 3.73 12.10 -7.55
CA GLU A 338 3.82 13.56 -7.55
C GLU A 338 4.73 14.03 -8.67
N SER A 339 5.87 13.38 -8.85
CA SER A 339 6.85 13.73 -9.87
C SER A 339 6.39 13.49 -11.32
N ALA A 340 5.28 12.73 -11.51
CA ALA A 340 4.72 12.50 -12.83
C ALA A 340 4.20 13.78 -13.50
N ASP A 341 3.71 14.73 -12.69
CA ASP A 341 3.22 16.03 -13.17
C ASP A 341 4.38 17.04 -13.38
N GLY A 342 5.59 16.68 -12.97
CA GLY A 342 6.79 17.53 -13.11
C GLY A 342 6.61 18.88 -12.44
N LEU A 343 7.07 19.95 -13.12
CA LEU A 343 6.98 21.32 -12.60
C LEU A 343 5.54 21.87 -12.48
N ALA A 344 4.53 21.17 -12.99
CA ALA A 344 3.13 21.54 -12.81
C ALA A 344 2.59 21.10 -11.43
N TYR A 345 3.28 20.22 -10.69
CA TYR A 345 2.90 19.83 -9.35
C TYR A 345 3.26 20.90 -8.34
N SER A 346 2.33 21.24 -7.45
CA SER A 346 2.53 22.26 -6.41
C SER A 346 3.33 21.69 -5.23
N LEU A 347 4.54 22.19 -5.03
CA LEU A 347 5.35 21.85 -3.85
C LEU A 347 4.70 22.37 -2.56
N LYS A 348 4.03 23.53 -2.63
CA LYS A 348 3.27 24.05 -1.49
C LYS A 348 2.14 23.12 -1.07
N ASP A 349 1.39 22.55 -2.03
CA ASP A 349 0.31 21.60 -1.70
C ASP A 349 0.88 20.31 -1.11
N PHE A 350 2.07 19.88 -1.57
CA PHE A 350 2.80 18.76 -0.96
C PHE A 350 3.14 19.07 0.50
N HIS A 351 3.73 20.24 0.75
CA HIS A 351 4.10 20.70 2.08
C HIS A 351 2.90 20.70 3.04
N ASP A 352 1.84 21.40 2.65
CA ASP A 352 0.62 21.54 3.47
C ASP A 352 -0.02 20.17 3.76
N THR A 353 -0.03 19.28 2.76
CA THR A 353 -0.56 17.92 2.90
C THR A 353 0.30 17.08 3.85
N MET A 354 1.63 17.12 3.73
CA MET A 354 2.52 16.36 4.63
C MET A 354 2.34 16.81 6.06
N LYS A 355 2.24 18.13 6.28
CA LYS A 355 1.97 18.71 7.59
C LYS A 355 0.64 18.21 8.16
N ALA A 356 -0.43 18.27 7.38
CA ALA A 356 -1.76 17.79 7.80
C ALA A 356 -1.75 16.29 8.15
N VAL A 357 -1.10 15.45 7.33
CA VAL A 357 -0.99 14.01 7.57
C VAL A 357 -0.22 13.71 8.86
N VAL A 358 0.91 14.40 9.11
CA VAL A 358 1.69 14.19 10.33
C VAL A 358 0.96 14.74 11.55
N ASP A 359 0.27 15.88 11.45
CA ASP A 359 -0.53 16.45 12.54
C ASP A 359 -1.69 15.50 12.91
N GLN A 360 -2.33 14.85 11.92
CA GLN A 360 -3.37 13.85 12.13
C GLN A 360 -2.79 12.60 12.84
N GLN A 361 -1.62 12.13 12.41
CA GLN A 361 -0.91 11.03 13.10
C GLN A 361 -0.63 11.39 14.56
N LYS A 362 0.01 12.53 14.82
CA LYS A 362 0.36 12.98 16.17
C LYS A 362 -0.86 13.19 17.06
N SER A 363 -1.97 13.65 16.49
CA SER A 363 -3.23 13.77 17.22
C SER A 363 -3.81 12.40 17.62
N ALA A 364 -3.63 11.40 16.78
CA ALA A 364 -4.13 10.05 17.05
C ALA A 364 -3.19 9.25 17.99
N ILE A 365 -1.87 9.35 17.77
CA ILE A 365 -0.83 8.57 18.45
C ILE A 365 0.38 9.48 18.76
N PRO A 366 0.28 10.38 19.76
CA PRO A 366 1.23 11.46 20.02
C PRO A 366 2.66 10.99 20.31
N GLU A 367 2.84 9.82 20.88
CA GLU A 367 4.15 9.26 21.25
C GLU A 367 4.91 8.70 20.03
N SER A 368 4.22 8.40 18.94
CA SER A 368 4.83 7.73 17.79
C SER A 368 5.88 8.60 17.10
N SER A 369 7.03 8.01 16.82
CA SER A 369 8.08 8.60 15.98
C SER A 369 7.66 8.67 14.51
N CYS A 370 8.26 9.57 13.71
CA CYS A 370 8.04 9.62 12.28
C CYS A 370 9.34 9.76 11.46
N LEU A 371 9.32 9.15 10.27
CA LEU A 371 10.38 9.21 9.27
C LEU A 371 9.79 9.52 7.90
N VAL A 372 10.32 10.52 7.22
CA VAL A 372 10.03 10.80 5.81
C VAL A 372 11.18 10.28 4.95
N ILE A 373 10.86 9.47 3.95
CA ILE A 373 11.82 8.98 2.96
C ILE A 373 11.64 9.77 1.68
N GLY A 374 12.70 10.46 1.25
CA GLY A 374 12.75 11.29 0.06
C GLY A 374 12.61 10.46 -1.22
N ALA A 375 11.99 11.05 -2.24
CA ALA A 375 11.77 10.41 -3.53
C ALA A 375 13.08 9.97 -4.18
N MET A 376 13.02 8.87 -4.95
CA MET A 376 14.12 8.38 -5.77
C MET A 376 14.31 9.26 -7.03
N ASP A 377 15.50 9.18 -7.66
CA ASP A 377 15.66 9.70 -9.02
C ASP A 377 14.69 9.00 -9.98
N ARG A 378 14.21 9.73 -10.95
CA ARG A 378 13.33 9.26 -12.02
C ARG A 378 13.76 9.84 -13.33
N ALA A 379 13.61 9.08 -14.42
CA ALA A 379 13.89 9.55 -15.75
C ALA A 379 12.75 9.26 -16.72
N THR A 380 12.76 9.96 -17.84
CA THR A 380 11.85 9.73 -18.97
C THR A 380 12.64 9.50 -20.24
N ARG A 381 12.07 8.73 -21.16
CA ARG A 381 12.65 8.48 -22.48
C ARG A 381 11.85 9.23 -23.55
N LYS A 382 12.55 9.97 -24.40
CA LYS A 382 12.02 10.56 -25.63
C LYS A 382 12.90 10.12 -26.79
N GLY A 383 12.41 9.22 -27.63
CA GLY A 383 13.26 8.57 -28.66
C GLY A 383 14.46 7.90 -27.99
N ASP A 384 15.66 8.22 -28.44
CA ASP A 384 16.92 7.67 -27.90
C ASP A 384 17.46 8.44 -26.69
N THR A 385 16.85 9.58 -26.35
CA THR A 385 17.31 10.42 -25.24
C THR A 385 16.61 10.04 -23.94
N VAL A 386 17.42 9.79 -22.89
CA VAL A 386 16.95 9.54 -21.52
C VAL A 386 17.34 10.72 -20.65
N THR A 387 16.36 11.35 -20.01
CA THR A 387 16.56 12.55 -19.19
C THR A 387 15.98 12.36 -17.81
N SER A 388 16.80 12.56 -16.75
CA SER A 388 16.31 12.58 -15.37
C SER A 388 15.42 13.78 -15.12
N SER A 389 14.40 13.57 -14.29
CA SER A 389 13.45 14.61 -13.90
C SER A 389 14.18 15.78 -13.23
N SER A 390 13.89 17.00 -13.68
CA SER A 390 14.34 18.22 -13.02
C SER A 390 13.50 18.55 -11.77
N PHE A 391 12.35 17.94 -11.62
CA PHE A 391 11.44 18.17 -10.51
C PHE A 391 11.83 17.38 -9.24
N ILE A 392 12.41 16.18 -9.37
CA ILE A 392 12.79 15.34 -8.23
C ILE A 392 13.67 16.07 -7.21
N PRO A 393 14.75 16.78 -7.60
CA PRO A 393 15.57 17.51 -6.62
C PRO A 393 14.79 18.57 -5.84
N LEU A 394 13.80 19.22 -6.49
CA LEU A 394 12.94 20.22 -5.85
C LEU A 394 11.98 19.57 -4.86
N LEU A 395 11.37 18.46 -5.25
CA LEU A 395 10.49 17.68 -4.40
C LEU A 395 11.23 17.13 -3.17
N VAL A 396 12.45 16.59 -3.35
CA VAL A 396 13.26 16.07 -2.24
C VAL A 396 13.66 17.19 -1.28
N ALA A 397 13.99 18.38 -1.78
CA ALA A 397 14.27 19.53 -0.94
C ALA A 397 13.03 19.94 -0.11
N GLU A 398 11.84 19.90 -0.71
CA GLU A 398 10.58 20.18 -0.01
C GLU A 398 10.24 19.10 1.02
N GLN A 399 10.42 17.82 0.67
CA GLN A 399 10.23 16.70 1.59
C GLN A 399 11.14 16.82 2.82
N ARG A 400 12.40 17.22 2.64
CA ARG A 400 13.34 17.50 3.72
C ARG A 400 12.89 18.66 4.58
N ALA A 401 12.48 19.77 3.96
CA ALA A 401 12.07 20.98 4.67
C ALA A 401 10.85 20.72 5.57
N VAL A 402 9.79 20.09 5.01
CA VAL A 402 8.59 19.78 5.79
C VAL A 402 8.85 18.72 6.84
N ALA A 403 9.68 17.69 6.58
CA ALA A 403 10.05 16.70 7.59
C ALA A 403 10.70 17.37 8.81
N GLN A 404 11.60 18.31 8.57
CA GLN A 404 12.26 19.09 9.63
C GLN A 404 11.25 19.96 10.39
N GLU A 405 10.34 20.64 9.71
CA GLU A 405 9.31 21.49 10.32
C GLU A 405 8.40 20.68 11.26
N VAL A 406 7.92 19.51 10.80
CA VAL A 406 7.01 18.67 11.59
C VAL A 406 7.73 17.78 12.61
N GLY A 407 9.06 17.85 12.68
CA GLY A 407 9.88 17.10 13.65
C GLY A 407 10.00 15.60 13.34
N CYS A 408 9.92 15.20 12.08
CA CYS A 408 10.24 13.86 11.60
C CYS A 408 11.74 13.76 11.27
N ALA A 409 12.30 12.55 11.32
CA ALA A 409 13.56 12.25 10.67
C ALA A 409 13.39 12.23 9.13
N PHE A 410 14.49 12.46 8.41
CA PHE A 410 14.49 12.42 6.94
C PHE A 410 15.60 11.52 6.41
N PHE A 411 15.27 10.71 5.39
CA PHE A 411 16.23 9.89 4.65
C PHE A 411 16.26 10.29 3.18
N ASP A 412 17.41 10.68 2.64
CA ASP A 412 17.57 11.13 1.26
C ASP A 412 17.91 9.98 0.31
N THR A 413 16.89 9.31 -0.22
CA THR A 413 17.05 8.22 -1.20
C THR A 413 17.66 8.73 -2.51
N TYR A 414 17.32 9.96 -2.92
CA TYR A 414 17.89 10.54 -4.16
C TYR A 414 19.42 10.66 -4.08
N GLN A 415 19.93 11.17 -2.97
CA GLN A 415 21.38 11.28 -2.76
C GLN A 415 22.02 9.91 -2.56
N ALA A 416 21.40 9.00 -1.81
CA ALA A 416 21.89 7.65 -1.62
C ALA A 416 22.06 6.89 -2.97
N MET A 417 21.16 7.10 -3.93
CA MET A 417 21.27 6.55 -5.27
C MET A 417 22.37 7.19 -6.12
N GLY A 418 22.91 8.35 -5.74
CA GLY A 418 23.92 9.12 -6.47
C GLY A 418 23.34 10.31 -7.23
N GLY A 419 22.19 10.86 -6.84
CA GLY A 419 21.59 12.08 -7.33
C GLY A 419 21.11 12.00 -8.78
N ARG A 420 21.15 13.14 -9.48
CA ARG A 420 20.67 13.25 -10.87
C ARG A 420 21.34 12.24 -11.79
N GLY A 421 20.53 11.53 -12.58
CA GLY A 421 20.99 10.51 -13.53
C GLY A 421 21.27 9.16 -12.89
N SER A 422 20.96 8.98 -11.61
CA SER A 422 21.17 7.70 -10.94
C SER A 422 20.21 6.62 -11.46
N MET A 423 18.94 6.93 -11.72
CA MET A 423 17.99 5.94 -12.22
C MET A 423 18.42 5.32 -13.57
N PRO A 424 18.84 6.08 -14.60
CA PRO A 424 19.40 5.49 -15.81
C PRO A 424 20.65 4.64 -15.56
N ARG A 425 21.51 5.01 -14.60
CA ARG A 425 22.66 4.17 -14.22
C ARG A 425 22.22 2.88 -13.55
N TRP A 426 21.22 2.95 -12.68
CA TRP A 426 20.63 1.80 -12.00
C TRP A 426 20.00 0.82 -13.00
N VAL A 427 19.26 1.32 -14.01
CA VAL A 427 18.69 0.47 -15.07
C VAL A 427 19.79 -0.30 -15.80
N ARG A 428 20.89 0.38 -16.21
CA ARG A 428 22.02 -0.29 -16.87
C ARG A 428 22.71 -1.35 -16.00
N ARG A 429 22.62 -1.22 -14.66
CA ARG A 429 23.20 -2.17 -13.68
C ARG A 429 22.19 -3.25 -13.22
N GLY A 430 21.00 -3.29 -13.81
CA GLY A 430 19.95 -4.21 -13.38
C GLY A 430 19.31 -3.90 -12.02
N LEU A 431 19.55 -2.70 -11.47
CA LEU A 431 18.99 -2.24 -10.20
C LEU A 431 17.70 -1.43 -10.39
N GLY A 432 17.48 -0.85 -11.56
CA GLY A 432 16.25 -0.15 -11.96
C GLY A 432 15.50 -0.91 -13.05
N GLN A 433 14.18 -0.74 -13.10
CA GLN A 433 13.33 -1.28 -14.16
C GLN A 433 13.41 -0.43 -15.43
N ALA A 434 13.04 -1.00 -16.57
CA ALA A 434 13.07 -0.30 -17.88
C ALA A 434 12.13 0.90 -17.96
N ASP A 435 11.18 1.04 -17.04
CA ASP A 435 10.28 2.18 -16.91
C ASP A 435 10.95 3.44 -16.33
N LEU A 436 12.22 3.35 -15.93
CA LEU A 436 13.03 4.45 -15.42
C LEU A 436 12.45 5.12 -14.15
N THR A 437 11.61 4.39 -13.41
CA THR A 437 10.90 4.88 -12.22
C THR A 437 11.04 3.93 -11.04
N HIS A 438 10.85 2.63 -11.26
CA HIS A 438 10.84 1.64 -10.19
C HIS A 438 12.20 0.92 -10.09
N PRO A 439 12.66 0.56 -8.88
CA PRO A 439 13.77 -0.35 -8.69
C PRO A 439 13.36 -1.78 -9.09
N THR A 440 14.33 -2.61 -9.43
CA THR A 440 14.14 -4.07 -9.42
C THR A 440 14.07 -4.57 -7.97
N ALA A 441 13.76 -5.85 -7.77
CA ALA A 441 13.79 -6.45 -6.42
C ALA A 441 15.18 -6.28 -5.77
N VAL A 442 16.27 -6.44 -6.55
CA VAL A 442 17.65 -6.22 -6.07
C VAL A 442 17.90 -4.76 -5.70
N GLY A 443 17.43 -3.80 -6.53
CA GLY A 443 17.55 -2.38 -6.23
C GLY A 443 16.76 -1.99 -4.98
N ALA A 444 15.56 -2.54 -4.82
CA ALA A 444 14.73 -2.29 -3.64
C ALA A 444 15.35 -2.90 -2.36
N ASP A 445 16.00 -4.05 -2.46
CA ASP A 445 16.73 -4.67 -1.35
C ASP A 445 17.90 -3.78 -0.88
N ILE A 446 18.61 -3.15 -1.82
CA ILE A 446 19.66 -2.17 -1.51
C ILE A 446 19.06 -0.96 -0.77
N ILE A 447 17.94 -0.41 -1.25
CA ILE A 447 17.28 0.75 -0.62
C ILE A 447 16.82 0.39 0.79
N GLY A 448 16.12 -0.73 0.97
CA GLY A 448 15.67 -1.20 2.28
C GLY A 448 16.84 -1.42 3.25
N THR A 449 17.98 -1.92 2.75
CA THR A 449 19.21 -2.07 3.53
C THR A 449 19.80 -0.73 3.94
N TRP A 450 19.80 0.28 3.07
CA TRP A 450 20.27 1.62 3.41
C TRP A 450 19.39 2.28 4.49
N ILE A 451 18.07 2.18 4.36
CA ILE A 451 17.13 2.70 5.36
C ILE A 451 17.38 2.03 6.71
N TYR A 452 17.52 0.69 6.73
CA TYR A 452 17.84 -0.04 7.94
C TYR A 452 19.16 0.43 8.57
N ARG A 453 20.24 0.55 7.78
CA ARG A 453 21.55 1.01 8.29
C ARG A 453 21.46 2.42 8.88
N ALA A 454 20.75 3.32 8.20
CA ALA A 454 20.55 4.69 8.67
C ALA A 454 19.73 4.73 9.97
N LEU A 455 18.69 3.89 10.10
CA LEU A 455 17.93 3.75 11.35
C LEU A 455 18.79 3.19 12.48
N MET A 456 19.70 2.26 12.19
CA MET A 456 20.54 1.62 13.23
C MET A 456 21.80 2.40 13.58
N GLU A 457 22.13 3.46 12.84
CA GLU A 457 23.33 4.27 13.09
C GLU A 457 23.37 4.85 14.51
N ARG A 458 22.23 5.29 15.04
CA ARG A 458 22.09 5.82 16.40
C ARG A 458 21.56 4.80 17.42
N TRP A 459 21.39 3.57 17.00
CA TRP A 459 21.03 2.49 17.91
C TRP A 459 22.24 2.11 18.77
N GLN A 460 22.17 2.35 20.08
CA GLN A 460 23.20 2.03 21.08
C GLN A 460 22.63 1.16 22.20
#